data_2d54d143c44986d568eecc85552b0948
#
_entry.id   2d54d143c44986d568eecc85552b0948
#
_cell.length_a   1.000
_cell.length_b   1.000
_cell.length_c   1.000
_cell.angle_alpha   90.00
_cell.angle_beta   90.00
_cell.angle_gamma   90.00
#
_symmetry.space_group_name_H-M   'P 1'
#
loop_
_entity.id
_entity.type
_entity.pdbx_description
1 polymer ?
#
loop_
_entity_poly.entity_id
_entity_poly.type
_entity_poly.pdbx_seq_one_letter_code
_entity_poly.pdbx_strand_id
1 'polypeptide(L)'
;WDSRPVADNGPIENQNSPIDGANDGASGVAVLLELARNIDSLPEDVGVDIIFFDAEDLGVSEVENSFCLGSQYWAKNPHVPGYTAHFGILLDMVGGKKAKFYWEGNSKNWGSYILSHVWTIAQELGFSSRFITESTAPVIDDHAYVYEGTKIPMVDIIDYHHSSGFPEEWHTVNDNLENIHKPTLHAVGITLENTLLTPPPSLFY
;
A
#
# COMPACT_ATOMS: atom_id res chain seq x y z
N TRP A 1 0.59 8.32 10.58
CA TRP A 1 0.21 7.00 10.08
C TRP A 1 -0.63 6.30 11.10
N ASP A 2 -1.39 5.34 10.66
CA ASP A 2 -2.18 4.47 11.50
C ASP A 2 -1.54 3.08 11.58
N SER A 3 -1.29 2.63 12.77
CA SER A 3 -0.69 1.34 13.05
C SER A 3 -1.43 0.65 14.17
N ARG A 4 -1.30 -0.65 14.23
CA ARG A 4 -1.77 -1.44 15.37
C ARG A 4 -1.22 -0.82 16.67
N PRO A 5 -2.05 -0.47 17.65
CA PRO A 5 -1.57 0.24 18.85
C PRO A 5 -0.69 -0.63 19.76
N VAL A 6 -0.80 -1.95 19.65
CA VAL A 6 -0.08 -2.92 20.49
C VAL A 6 0.40 -4.12 19.70
N ALA A 7 1.46 -4.76 20.18
CA ALA A 7 1.99 -6.01 19.64
C ALA A 7 1.05 -7.18 19.98
N ASP A 8 0.13 -7.52 19.10
CA ASP A 8 -0.80 -8.64 19.30
C ASP A 8 -0.43 -9.89 18.49
N ASN A 9 0.60 -9.81 17.64
CA ASN A 9 1.18 -10.91 16.89
C ASN A 9 2.62 -11.19 17.33
N GLY A 10 2.85 -11.52 18.57
CA GLY A 10 4.19 -11.78 19.09
C GLY A 10 4.17 -12.64 20.33
N PRO A 11 5.33 -12.82 20.99
CA PRO A 11 5.41 -13.53 22.26
C PRO A 11 4.46 -12.92 23.30
N ILE A 12 3.84 -13.78 24.11
CA ILE A 12 2.83 -13.39 25.11
C ILE A 12 3.33 -12.27 26.04
N GLU A 13 4.61 -12.29 26.40
CA GLU A 13 5.24 -11.28 27.26
C GLU A 13 5.27 -9.87 26.62
N ASN A 14 5.17 -9.78 25.31
CA ASN A 14 5.17 -8.53 24.55
C ASN A 14 3.77 -8.10 24.10
N GLN A 15 2.78 -8.98 24.21
CA GLN A 15 1.40 -8.63 23.87
C GLN A 15 0.94 -7.48 24.77
N ASN A 16 0.33 -6.46 24.16
CA ASN A 16 -0.01 -5.17 24.74
C ASN A 16 1.17 -4.16 24.89
N SER A 17 2.40 -4.49 24.48
CA SER A 17 3.44 -3.48 24.33
C SER A 17 3.11 -2.60 23.12
N PRO A 18 3.34 -1.28 23.19
CA PRO A 18 3.18 -0.40 22.04
C PRO A 18 4.17 -0.79 20.94
N ILE A 19 3.77 -0.60 19.67
CA ILE A 19 4.63 -0.79 18.51
C ILE A 19 4.87 0.55 17.79
N ASP A 20 6.00 0.67 17.11
CA ASP A 20 6.33 1.90 16.36
C ASP A 20 5.59 2.00 15.04
N GLY A 21 5.19 0.87 14.44
CA GLY A 21 4.54 0.83 13.13
C GLY A 21 5.44 1.39 12.02
N ALA A 22 6.75 1.08 12.08
CA ALA A 22 7.71 1.68 11.17
C ALA A 22 7.58 1.16 9.73
N ASN A 23 7.19 -0.10 9.59
CA ASN A 23 6.88 -0.69 8.30
C ASN A 23 5.37 -0.59 8.01
N ASP A 24 4.57 -0.95 8.98
CA ASP A 24 3.12 -1.00 9.00
C ASP A 24 2.55 0.21 9.76
N GLY A 25 2.18 1.26 9.15
CA GLY A 25 2.03 1.85 7.83
C GLY A 25 2.96 3.06 7.62
N ALA A 26 3.95 3.37 8.57
CA ALA A 26 4.79 4.55 8.40
C ALA A 26 5.66 4.47 7.12
N SER A 27 5.99 3.27 6.64
CA SER A 27 6.79 3.11 5.42
C SER A 27 6.06 3.65 4.17
N GLY A 28 4.76 3.39 4.03
CA GLY A 28 3.94 3.94 2.96
C GLY A 28 3.85 5.46 3.02
N VAL A 29 3.58 6.00 4.23
CA VAL A 29 3.56 7.45 4.46
C VAL A 29 4.89 8.10 4.09
N ALA A 30 6.02 7.51 4.47
CA ALA A 30 7.35 8.04 4.16
C ALA A 30 7.61 8.10 2.66
N VAL A 31 7.24 7.05 1.91
CA VAL A 31 7.35 7.03 0.44
C VAL A 31 6.49 8.13 -0.18
N LEU A 32 5.24 8.28 0.25
CA LEU A 32 4.33 9.28 -0.30
C LEU A 32 4.78 10.72 0.00
N LEU A 33 5.32 10.98 1.19
CA LEU A 33 5.88 12.30 1.54
C LEU A 33 7.11 12.62 0.69
N GLU A 34 7.99 11.65 0.44
CA GLU A 34 9.15 11.86 -0.42
C GLU A 34 8.74 12.01 -1.88
N LEU A 35 7.78 11.24 -2.35
CA LEU A 35 7.18 11.38 -3.67
C LEU A 35 6.63 12.82 -3.85
N ALA A 36 5.83 13.31 -2.89
CA ALA A 36 5.27 14.66 -2.93
C ALA A 36 6.34 15.77 -3.01
N ARG A 37 7.54 15.52 -2.48
CA ARG A 37 8.67 16.48 -2.56
C ARG A 37 9.37 16.47 -3.92
N ASN A 38 9.26 15.39 -4.67
CA ASN A 38 9.99 15.16 -5.91
C ASN A 38 9.11 15.26 -7.17
N ILE A 39 7.79 15.34 -7.02
CA ILE A 39 6.86 15.49 -8.16
C ILE A 39 6.80 16.97 -8.59
N ASP A 40 7.89 17.51 -9.14
CA ASP A 40 7.92 18.90 -9.62
C ASP A 40 7.32 19.06 -11.03
N SER A 41 7.20 17.99 -11.80
CA SER A 41 6.81 18.04 -13.23
C SER A 41 6.06 16.78 -13.63
N LEU A 42 4.78 16.72 -13.33
CA LEU A 42 3.91 15.71 -13.92
C LEU A 42 3.53 16.10 -15.36
N PRO A 43 3.19 15.12 -16.24
CA PRO A 43 2.53 15.44 -17.50
C PRO A 43 1.31 16.36 -17.30
N GLU A 44 1.05 17.27 -18.25
CA GLU A 44 0.00 18.29 -18.10
C GLU A 44 -1.39 17.73 -17.80
N ASP A 45 -1.65 16.48 -18.22
CA ASP A 45 -2.93 15.80 -18.04
C ASP A 45 -2.96 14.87 -16.81
N VAL A 46 -1.92 14.87 -15.97
CA VAL A 46 -1.83 14.02 -14.77
C VAL A 46 -1.98 14.82 -13.51
N GLY A 47 -3.02 14.51 -12.73
CA GLY A 47 -3.19 14.96 -11.35
C GLY A 47 -2.94 13.83 -10.37
N VAL A 48 -2.43 14.14 -9.18
CA VAL A 48 -2.18 13.18 -8.10
C VAL A 48 -2.76 13.70 -6.80
N ASP A 49 -3.61 12.89 -6.19
CA ASP A 49 -4.09 13.09 -4.83
C ASP A 49 -3.38 12.11 -3.90
N ILE A 50 -2.78 12.60 -2.83
CA ILE A 50 -2.18 11.78 -1.77
C ILE A 50 -3.15 11.79 -0.60
N ILE A 51 -3.61 10.61 -0.21
CA ILE A 51 -4.59 10.44 0.87
C ILE A 51 -3.97 9.54 1.93
N PHE A 52 -4.02 10.00 3.17
CA PHE A 52 -3.65 9.19 4.35
C PHE A 52 -4.93 8.80 5.06
N PHE A 53 -5.20 7.50 5.10
CA PHE A 53 -6.31 6.96 5.87
C PHE A 53 -5.90 6.77 7.33
N ASP A 54 -6.85 6.91 8.24
CA ASP A 54 -6.70 6.59 9.66
C ASP A 54 -7.59 5.40 10.05
N ALA A 55 -7.37 4.88 11.25
CA ALA A 55 -8.15 3.78 11.82
C ALA A 55 -8.19 2.52 10.92
N GLU A 56 -7.09 2.26 10.17
CA GLU A 56 -6.95 1.03 9.40
C GLU A 56 -6.86 -0.16 10.36
N ASP A 57 -5.93 -0.14 11.30
CA ASP A 57 -5.56 -1.24 12.18
C ASP A 57 -6.25 -1.24 13.57
N LEU A 58 -7.24 -0.38 13.79
CA LEU A 58 -7.98 -0.35 15.07
C LEU A 58 -9.03 -1.47 15.19
N GLY A 59 -9.12 -2.32 14.19
CA GLY A 59 -10.14 -3.35 14.09
C GLY A 59 -9.97 -4.50 15.10
N VAL A 60 -11.03 -5.29 15.21
CA VAL A 60 -11.08 -6.53 15.98
C VAL A 60 -11.32 -7.68 15.02
N SER A 61 -10.44 -8.67 15.00
CA SER A 61 -10.38 -9.73 13.98
C SER A 61 -11.67 -10.53 13.78
N GLU A 62 -12.53 -10.61 14.78
CA GLU A 62 -13.81 -11.34 14.68
C GLU A 62 -15.02 -10.42 14.44
N VAL A 63 -14.78 -9.12 14.27
CA VAL A 63 -15.83 -8.13 14.02
C VAL A 63 -15.75 -7.67 12.57
N GLU A 64 -16.77 -8.01 11.82
CA GLU A 64 -16.87 -7.64 10.40
C GLU A 64 -16.79 -6.12 10.21
N ASN A 65 -16.03 -5.68 9.21
CA ASN A 65 -15.83 -4.26 8.84
C ASN A 65 -15.30 -3.37 9.98
N SER A 66 -14.59 -3.93 10.96
CA SER A 66 -13.97 -3.15 12.03
C SER A 66 -12.63 -2.53 11.67
N PHE A 67 -11.96 -3.02 10.62
CA PHE A 67 -10.70 -2.49 10.07
C PHE A 67 -10.95 -1.43 8.98
N CYS A 68 -9.94 -0.68 8.59
CA CYS A 68 -9.95 0.25 7.47
C CYS A 68 -11.07 1.31 7.57
N LEU A 69 -11.35 1.81 8.79
CA LEU A 69 -12.50 2.70 9.02
C LEU A 69 -12.38 4.03 8.28
N GLY A 70 -11.16 4.55 8.13
CA GLY A 70 -10.89 5.78 7.39
C GLY A 70 -11.26 5.66 5.92
N SER A 71 -10.82 4.62 5.24
CA SER A 71 -11.14 4.40 3.82
C SER A 71 -12.62 4.05 3.63
N GLN A 72 -13.23 3.30 4.54
CA GLN A 72 -14.68 3.05 4.53
C GLN A 72 -15.49 4.36 4.62
N TYR A 73 -15.05 5.28 5.48
CA TYR A 73 -15.68 6.58 5.62
C TYR A 73 -15.47 7.43 4.35
N TRP A 74 -14.21 7.53 3.89
CA TRP A 74 -13.86 8.33 2.72
C TRP A 74 -14.57 7.84 1.44
N ALA A 75 -14.66 6.54 1.24
CA ALA A 75 -15.35 5.96 0.09
C ALA A 75 -16.86 6.35 0.01
N LYS A 76 -17.49 6.58 1.17
CA LYS A 76 -18.86 7.05 1.27
C LYS A 76 -18.98 8.59 1.25
N ASN A 77 -17.92 9.28 1.70
CA ASN A 77 -17.90 10.72 1.90
C ASN A 77 -16.61 11.31 1.33
N PRO A 78 -16.35 11.22 0.02
CA PRO A 78 -15.12 11.75 -0.55
C PRO A 78 -15.03 13.26 -0.33
N HIS A 79 -13.80 13.75 -0.20
CA HIS A 79 -13.49 15.16 0.08
C HIS A 79 -13.98 16.14 -0.98
N VAL A 80 -14.29 15.67 -2.19
CA VAL A 80 -14.91 16.42 -3.27
C VAL A 80 -16.16 15.67 -3.73
N PRO A 81 -17.34 16.34 -3.81
CA PRO A 81 -18.54 15.72 -4.33
C PRO A 81 -18.35 15.21 -5.76
N GLY A 82 -18.70 13.95 -6.00
CA GLY A 82 -18.53 13.31 -7.31
C GLY A 82 -17.07 13.01 -7.66
N TYR A 83 -16.20 12.90 -6.65
CA TYR A 83 -14.80 12.53 -6.82
C TYR A 83 -14.65 11.24 -7.63
N THR A 84 -13.72 11.29 -8.57
CA THR A 84 -13.29 10.11 -9.33
C THR A 84 -11.80 10.19 -9.61
N ALA A 85 -11.18 9.05 -9.77
CA ALA A 85 -9.81 8.91 -10.23
C ALA A 85 -9.73 7.79 -11.26
N HIS A 86 -8.73 7.80 -12.11
CA HIS A 86 -8.52 6.74 -13.07
C HIS A 86 -8.09 5.44 -12.39
N PHE A 87 -7.30 5.55 -11.34
CA PHE A 87 -6.88 4.45 -10.47
C PHE A 87 -6.31 4.99 -9.16
N GLY A 88 -6.12 4.09 -8.20
CA GLY A 88 -5.38 4.34 -6.97
C GLY A 88 -4.33 3.25 -6.71
N ILE A 89 -3.29 3.60 -5.98
CA ILE A 89 -2.25 2.68 -5.51
C ILE A 89 -2.14 2.86 -4.00
N LEU A 90 -2.39 1.79 -3.26
CA LEU A 90 -2.14 1.70 -1.84
C LEU A 90 -0.70 1.26 -1.59
N LEU A 91 -0.10 1.73 -0.52
CA LEU A 91 1.22 1.34 -0.05
C LEU A 91 1.11 0.86 1.38
N ASP A 92 1.29 -0.43 1.58
CA ASP A 92 1.34 -1.02 2.91
C ASP A 92 2.58 -1.90 3.09
N MET A 93 3.25 -1.74 4.23
CA MET A 93 4.46 -2.49 4.61
C MET A 93 5.56 -2.50 3.52
N VAL A 94 5.84 -1.33 2.92
CA VAL A 94 6.75 -1.18 1.78
C VAL A 94 8.21 -0.91 2.16
N GLY A 95 8.56 -1.03 3.44
CA GLY A 95 9.89 -0.67 3.98
C GLY A 95 10.75 -1.86 4.43
N GLY A 96 10.22 -3.07 4.48
CA GLY A 96 10.91 -4.24 5.06
C GLY A 96 12.19 -4.64 4.32
N LYS A 97 13.19 -5.16 5.07
CA LYS A 97 14.47 -5.64 4.49
C LYS A 97 14.29 -6.75 3.48
N LYS A 98 13.35 -7.65 3.73
CA LYS A 98 13.08 -8.84 2.92
C LYS A 98 11.84 -8.66 2.05
N ALA A 99 11.23 -7.49 2.05
CA ALA A 99 9.96 -7.23 1.38
C ALA A 99 9.95 -7.68 -0.08
N LYS A 100 8.88 -8.34 -0.46
CA LYS A 100 8.56 -8.76 -1.82
C LYS A 100 7.10 -8.47 -2.10
N PHE A 101 6.86 -7.77 -3.16
CA PHE A 101 5.53 -7.35 -3.60
C PHE A 101 5.05 -8.30 -4.69
N TYR A 102 3.96 -8.96 -4.44
CA TYR A 102 3.31 -9.91 -5.34
C TYR A 102 2.06 -9.29 -5.97
N TRP A 103 1.50 -9.94 -6.95
CA TRP A 103 0.21 -9.58 -7.48
C TRP A 103 -0.89 -10.01 -6.50
N GLU A 104 -1.27 -9.11 -5.62
CA GLU A 104 -2.32 -9.31 -4.64
C GLU A 104 -3.67 -9.57 -5.36
N GLY A 105 -4.50 -10.45 -4.80
CA GLY A 105 -5.67 -11.01 -5.50
C GLY A 105 -6.74 -9.99 -5.89
N ASN A 106 -7.07 -9.04 -5.02
CA ASN A 106 -8.03 -7.98 -5.29
C ASN A 106 -7.49 -6.99 -6.33
N SER A 107 -6.23 -6.58 -6.18
CA SER A 107 -5.50 -5.74 -7.14
C SER A 107 -5.51 -6.35 -8.55
N LYS A 108 -5.30 -7.66 -8.62
CA LYS A 108 -5.34 -8.38 -9.89
C LYS A 108 -6.74 -8.39 -10.52
N ASN A 109 -7.78 -8.49 -9.70
CA ASN A 109 -9.16 -8.54 -10.18
C ASN A 109 -9.68 -7.17 -10.62
N TRP A 110 -9.28 -6.09 -9.93
CA TRP A 110 -9.85 -4.76 -10.13
C TRP A 110 -8.96 -3.80 -10.91
N GLY A 111 -7.64 -4.00 -10.83
CA GLY A 111 -6.64 -3.11 -11.40
C GLY A 111 -5.54 -3.82 -12.19
N SER A 112 -5.82 -4.93 -12.87
CA SER A 112 -4.81 -5.77 -13.53
C SER A 112 -3.92 -5.01 -14.53
N TYR A 113 -4.47 -4.01 -15.24
CA TYR A 113 -3.71 -3.20 -16.18
C TYR A 113 -2.74 -2.25 -15.47
N ILE A 114 -3.14 -1.69 -14.31
CA ILE A 114 -2.29 -0.85 -13.47
C ILE A 114 -1.20 -1.71 -12.84
N LEU A 115 -1.60 -2.84 -12.25
CA LEU A 115 -0.70 -3.81 -11.63
C LEU A 115 0.41 -4.24 -12.61
N SER A 116 0.02 -4.65 -13.83
CA SER A 116 0.98 -5.01 -14.88
C SER A 116 1.91 -3.86 -15.24
N HIS A 117 1.39 -2.65 -15.34
CA HIS A 117 2.17 -1.46 -15.68
C HIS A 117 3.20 -1.12 -14.59
N VAL A 118 2.78 -1.05 -13.32
CA VAL A 118 3.66 -0.77 -12.18
C VAL A 118 4.78 -1.82 -12.07
N TRP A 119 4.44 -3.11 -12.17
CA TRP A 119 5.43 -4.19 -12.11
C TRP A 119 6.39 -4.18 -13.32
N THR A 120 5.92 -3.79 -14.50
CA THR A 120 6.78 -3.63 -15.67
C THR A 120 7.81 -2.52 -15.45
N ILE A 121 7.37 -1.36 -14.97
CA ILE A 121 8.28 -0.24 -14.61
C ILE A 121 9.30 -0.68 -13.56
N ALA A 122 8.85 -1.34 -12.50
CA ALA A 122 9.76 -1.85 -11.47
C ALA A 122 10.82 -2.80 -12.03
N GLN A 123 10.44 -3.68 -12.96
CA GLN A 123 11.36 -4.61 -13.62
C GLN A 123 12.36 -3.88 -14.52
N GLU A 124 11.91 -2.90 -15.29
CA GLU A 124 12.77 -2.06 -16.14
C GLU A 124 13.79 -1.25 -15.32
N LEU A 125 13.41 -0.83 -14.11
CA LEU A 125 14.28 -0.18 -13.13
C LEU A 125 15.20 -1.15 -12.39
N GLY A 126 15.12 -2.47 -12.65
CA GLY A 126 15.98 -3.48 -12.05
C GLY A 126 15.51 -4.06 -10.72
N PHE A 127 14.24 -3.83 -10.36
CA PHE A 127 13.66 -4.29 -9.08
C PHE A 127 12.86 -5.60 -9.18
N SER A 128 13.07 -6.40 -10.21
CA SER A 128 12.39 -7.69 -10.41
C SER A 128 12.56 -8.69 -9.26
N SER A 129 13.59 -8.54 -8.43
CA SER A 129 13.76 -9.36 -7.22
C SER A 129 12.82 -8.98 -6.07
N ARG A 130 12.17 -7.81 -6.14
CA ARG A 130 11.18 -7.31 -5.18
C ARG A 130 9.77 -7.32 -5.73
N PHE A 131 9.58 -6.92 -6.98
CA PHE A 131 8.28 -6.90 -7.66
C PHE A 131 8.10 -8.22 -8.44
N ILE A 132 7.42 -9.17 -7.81
CA ILE A 132 7.28 -10.55 -8.27
C ILE A 132 5.96 -10.71 -9.04
N THR A 133 6.00 -11.29 -10.23
CA THR A 133 4.81 -11.48 -11.10
C THR A 133 3.99 -12.75 -10.77
N GLU A 134 4.11 -13.25 -9.56
CA GLU A 134 3.28 -14.33 -9.03
C GLU A 134 2.12 -13.73 -8.23
N SER A 135 0.99 -14.45 -8.17
CA SER A 135 -0.20 -13.97 -7.46
C SER A 135 -0.25 -14.52 -6.04
N THR A 136 -0.80 -13.70 -5.13
CA THR A 136 -1.17 -14.12 -3.77
C THR A 136 -2.70 -14.19 -3.61
N ALA A 137 -3.15 -14.61 -2.43
CA ALA A 137 -4.55 -14.51 -2.06
C ALA A 137 -4.98 -13.04 -1.96
N PRO A 138 -6.30 -12.74 -2.06
CA PRO A 138 -6.84 -11.43 -1.73
C PRO A 138 -6.56 -11.05 -0.28
N VAL A 139 -6.23 -9.77 -0.06
CA VAL A 139 -6.08 -9.16 1.26
C VAL A 139 -7.21 -8.14 1.44
N ILE A 140 -7.74 -8.03 2.65
CA ILE A 140 -8.65 -6.94 3.02
C ILE A 140 -7.79 -5.81 3.57
N ASP A 141 -7.82 -4.68 2.88
CA ASP A 141 -7.09 -3.48 3.20
C ASP A 141 -7.84 -2.26 2.62
N ASP A 142 -7.38 -1.05 2.86
CA ASP A 142 -8.02 0.20 2.42
C ASP A 142 -8.39 0.21 0.94
N HIS A 143 -7.56 -0.38 0.06
CA HIS A 143 -7.82 -0.49 -1.38
C HIS A 143 -9.12 -1.22 -1.69
N ALA A 144 -9.48 -2.23 -0.87
CA ALA A 144 -10.70 -2.99 -1.05
C ALA A 144 -11.94 -2.11 -0.80
N TYR A 145 -11.96 -1.39 0.31
CA TYR A 145 -13.07 -0.50 0.65
C TYR A 145 -13.20 0.70 -0.29
N VAL A 146 -12.07 1.26 -0.73
CA VAL A 146 -12.09 2.32 -1.75
C VAL A 146 -12.71 1.80 -3.03
N TYR A 147 -12.28 0.64 -3.53
CA TYR A 147 -12.88 0.05 -4.74
C TYR A 147 -14.36 -0.28 -4.57
N GLU A 148 -14.74 -0.87 -3.45
CA GLU A 148 -16.14 -1.23 -3.20
C GLU A 148 -17.07 -0.01 -3.19
N GLY A 149 -16.64 1.08 -2.58
CA GLY A 149 -17.46 2.28 -2.44
C GLY A 149 -17.45 3.21 -3.66
N THR A 150 -16.32 3.30 -4.37
CA THR A 150 -16.14 4.27 -5.46
C THR A 150 -16.06 3.66 -6.86
N LYS A 151 -15.72 2.37 -6.97
CA LYS A 151 -15.38 1.67 -8.20
C LYS A 151 -14.11 2.19 -8.89
N ILE A 152 -13.31 2.99 -8.22
CA ILE A 152 -11.98 3.37 -8.68
C ILE A 152 -11.11 2.11 -8.68
N PRO A 153 -10.49 1.72 -9.80
CA PRO A 153 -9.57 0.57 -9.84
C PRO A 153 -8.41 0.80 -8.86
N MET A 154 -8.18 -0.16 -7.96
CA MET A 154 -7.15 -0.06 -6.92
C MET A 154 -6.11 -1.16 -7.07
N VAL A 155 -4.87 -0.82 -6.76
CA VAL A 155 -3.75 -1.74 -6.62
C VAL A 155 -3.10 -1.53 -5.27
N ASP A 156 -2.76 -2.61 -4.61
CA ASP A 156 -2.03 -2.62 -3.36
C ASP A 156 -0.59 -3.12 -3.59
N ILE A 157 0.38 -2.32 -3.18
CA ILE A 157 1.79 -2.71 -3.08
C ILE A 157 2.04 -3.06 -1.63
N ILE A 158 1.93 -4.34 -1.32
CA ILE A 158 2.00 -4.87 0.04
C ILE A 158 3.02 -6.01 0.15
N ASP A 159 3.72 -6.07 1.28
CA ASP A 159 4.59 -7.21 1.61
C ASP A 159 3.74 -8.35 2.19
N TYR A 160 3.11 -9.11 1.30
CA TYR A 160 2.28 -10.27 1.64
C TYR A 160 2.68 -11.50 0.83
N HIS A 161 3.10 -12.55 1.49
CA HIS A 161 3.63 -13.74 0.87
C HIS A 161 2.61 -14.86 0.77
N HIS A 162 2.58 -15.53 -0.37
CA HIS A 162 1.72 -16.68 -0.65
C HIS A 162 1.80 -17.78 0.44
N SER A 163 2.99 -18.04 0.99
CA SER A 163 3.22 -19.17 1.90
C SER A 163 3.33 -18.79 3.38
N SER A 164 3.74 -17.57 3.69
CA SER A 164 3.98 -17.12 5.06
C SER A 164 3.03 -16.02 5.55
N GLY A 165 2.23 -15.44 4.66
CA GLY A 165 1.39 -14.30 5.02
C GLY A 165 2.20 -13.01 5.14
N PHE A 166 1.87 -12.20 6.13
CA PHE A 166 2.55 -10.94 6.45
C PHE A 166 3.99 -11.15 6.96
N PRO A 167 4.84 -10.11 6.96
CA PRO A 167 6.21 -10.18 7.48
C PRO A 167 6.27 -10.63 8.94
N GLU A 168 7.42 -11.20 9.36
CA GLU A 168 7.62 -11.67 10.74
C GLU A 168 7.49 -10.53 11.78
N GLU A 169 7.75 -9.29 11.37
CA GLU A 169 7.67 -8.09 12.20
C GLU A 169 6.25 -7.56 12.38
N TRP A 170 5.32 -7.97 11.51
CA TRP A 170 3.94 -7.47 11.48
C TRP A 170 3.25 -7.63 12.84
N HIS A 171 2.73 -6.53 13.38
CA HIS A 171 2.07 -6.43 14.67
C HIS A 171 2.94 -6.90 15.86
N THR A 172 4.25 -6.69 15.77
CA THR A 172 5.19 -7.02 16.83
C THR A 172 6.01 -5.80 17.26
N VAL A 173 6.67 -5.86 18.42
CA VAL A 173 7.63 -4.85 18.88
C VAL A 173 8.85 -4.70 17.94
N ASN A 174 9.02 -5.59 16.98
CA ASN A 174 10.09 -5.55 16.00
C ASN A 174 9.73 -4.71 14.76
N ASP A 175 8.49 -4.25 14.64
CA ASP A 175 8.14 -3.27 13.62
C ASP A 175 8.64 -1.87 14.00
N ASN A 176 9.94 -1.69 13.87
CA ASN A 176 10.68 -0.50 14.23
C ASN A 176 11.70 -0.11 13.16
N LEU A 177 12.36 1.04 13.33
CA LEU A 177 13.30 1.59 12.35
C LEU A 177 14.50 0.67 12.04
N GLU A 178 14.89 -0.24 12.94
CA GLU A 178 15.99 -1.18 12.70
C GLU A 178 15.67 -2.18 11.58
N ASN A 179 14.38 -2.45 11.35
CA ASN A 179 13.90 -3.34 10.31
C ASN A 179 13.54 -2.63 9.00
N ILE A 180 13.62 -1.31 8.95
CA ILE A 180 13.44 -0.55 7.72
C ILE A 180 14.70 -0.59 6.85
N HIS A 181 14.49 -0.80 5.56
CA HIS A 181 15.53 -0.91 4.54
C HIS A 181 15.37 0.19 3.49
N LYS A 182 16.18 1.23 3.56
CA LYS A 182 16.11 2.36 2.63
C LYS A 182 16.10 1.97 1.14
N PRO A 183 16.88 0.97 0.67
CA PRO A 183 16.78 0.53 -0.72
C PRO A 183 15.41 -0.07 -1.10
N THR A 184 14.64 -0.62 -0.15
CA THR A 184 13.26 -1.05 -0.42
C THR A 184 12.34 0.15 -0.61
N LEU A 185 12.39 1.11 0.31
CA LEU A 185 11.63 2.38 0.17
C LEU A 185 11.98 3.09 -1.15
N HIS A 186 13.27 3.15 -1.51
CA HIS A 186 13.72 3.72 -2.77
C HIS A 186 13.14 2.97 -3.98
N ALA A 187 13.15 1.64 -3.97
CA ALA A 187 12.61 0.85 -5.07
C ALA A 187 11.12 1.13 -5.30
N VAL A 188 10.35 1.26 -4.22
CA VAL A 188 8.92 1.60 -4.31
C VAL A 188 8.75 3.04 -4.78
N GLY A 189 9.43 3.99 -4.16
CA GLY A 189 9.30 5.43 -4.48
C GLY A 189 9.62 5.74 -5.94
N ILE A 190 10.77 5.25 -6.45
CA ILE A 190 11.15 5.50 -7.85
C ILE A 190 10.25 4.76 -8.85
N THR A 191 9.69 3.61 -8.47
CA THR A 191 8.70 2.92 -9.31
C THR A 191 7.42 3.73 -9.42
N LEU A 192 6.93 4.29 -8.31
CA LEU A 192 5.74 5.15 -8.31
C LEU A 192 5.98 6.44 -9.10
N GLU A 193 7.10 7.11 -8.87
CA GLU A 193 7.46 8.32 -9.63
C GLU A 193 7.43 8.06 -11.14
N ASN A 194 8.06 6.98 -11.61
CA ASN A 194 8.04 6.61 -13.02
C ASN A 194 6.65 6.19 -13.51
N THR A 195 5.83 5.57 -12.66
CA THR A 195 4.43 5.26 -12.98
C THR A 195 3.60 6.53 -13.22
N LEU A 196 3.82 7.59 -12.44
CA LEU A 196 3.14 8.86 -12.60
C LEU A 196 3.64 9.66 -13.81
N LEU A 197 4.94 9.57 -14.10
CA LEU A 197 5.55 10.22 -15.28
C LEU A 197 5.17 9.54 -16.60
N THR A 198 4.87 8.25 -16.56
CA THR A 198 4.46 7.43 -17.70
C THR A 198 3.22 6.61 -17.38
N PRO A 199 2.06 7.25 -17.20
CA PRO A 199 0.84 6.55 -16.79
C PRO A 199 0.39 5.51 -17.84
N PRO A 200 -0.39 4.49 -17.44
CA PRO A 200 -0.83 3.45 -18.35
C PRO A 200 -1.52 4.01 -19.59
N PRO A 201 -1.17 3.59 -20.80
CA PRO A 201 -1.75 4.12 -22.04
C PRO A 201 -3.27 4.01 -22.11
N SER A 202 -3.86 3.01 -21.45
CA SER A 202 -5.31 2.81 -21.40
C SER A 202 -6.11 3.93 -20.71
N LEU A 203 -5.44 4.90 -20.09
CA LEU A 203 -6.09 6.08 -19.49
C LEU A 203 -6.47 7.15 -20.52
N PHE A 204 -5.93 7.08 -21.73
CA PHE A 204 -6.08 8.11 -22.76
C PHE A 204 -7.00 7.69 -23.92
N TYR A 205 -7.75 6.57 -23.78
CA TYR A 205 -8.64 6.04 -24.84
C TYR A 205 -10.06 5.75 -24.32
#